data_1c3c078adebbd08f11a888ca6da4edda
#
_entry.id   1c3c078adebbd08f11a888ca6da4edda
#
_cell.length_a   1.000
_cell.length_b   1.000
_cell.length_c   1.000
_cell.angle_alpha   90.00
_cell.angle_beta   90.00
_cell.angle_gamma   90.00
#
_symmetry.space_group_name_H-M   'P 1'
#
loop_
_entity.id
_entity.type
_entity.pdbx_description
1 polymer ?
#
loop_
_entity_poly.entity_id
_entity_poly.type
_entity_poly.pdbx_seq_one_letter_code
_entity_poly.pdbx_strand_id
1 'polypeptide(L)'
;KVNSTLVSNYVQHIIDSFLISMAKRYDVKEKTYFKYPNKYYYTDIGLRNARLNYRQYDPGHIMENIIYNELLSRGYSVDVGVVTDRTGGANTQKEIDFVVNDADKKIYIQSAFQMDADKKESSELASLILTKDFFKKIIVRMDIPHNFYDDNGIFHCNLIDFLLDRVELF
;
A
#
# COMPACT_ATOMS: atom_id res chain seq x y z
N LYS A 1 13.94 -30.13 -0.19
CA LYS A 1 13.67 -28.83 0.48
C LYS A 1 14.37 -27.74 -0.32
N VAL A 2 13.63 -26.72 -0.73
CA VAL A 2 14.23 -25.56 -1.41
C VAL A 2 15.04 -24.78 -0.39
N ASN A 3 16.29 -24.43 -0.72
CA ASN A 3 17.16 -23.66 0.15
C ASN A 3 16.68 -22.20 0.17
N SER A 4 16.36 -21.66 1.34
CA SER A 4 15.89 -20.28 1.52
C SER A 4 16.88 -19.23 0.98
N THR A 5 18.17 -19.47 1.13
CA THR A 5 19.22 -18.61 0.57
C THR A 5 19.16 -18.56 -0.95
N LEU A 6 18.94 -19.70 -1.61
CA LEU A 6 18.81 -19.77 -3.06
C LEU A 6 17.61 -18.96 -3.55
N VAL A 7 16.44 -19.11 -2.87
CA VAL A 7 15.23 -18.33 -3.21
C VAL A 7 15.50 -16.83 -3.04
N SER A 8 16.12 -16.42 -1.94
CA SER A 8 16.47 -15.01 -1.70
C SER A 8 17.37 -14.44 -2.80
N ASN A 9 18.36 -15.21 -3.25
CA ASN A 9 19.24 -14.78 -4.33
C ASN A 9 18.48 -14.61 -5.66
N TYR A 10 17.56 -15.54 -6.00
CA TYR A 10 16.73 -15.39 -7.21
C TYR A 10 15.83 -14.16 -7.12
N VAL A 11 15.17 -13.94 -5.98
CA VAL A 11 14.35 -12.74 -5.78
C VAL A 11 15.20 -11.47 -5.94
N GLN A 12 16.43 -11.46 -5.38
CA GLN A 12 17.32 -10.31 -5.54
C GLN A 12 17.67 -10.06 -7.02
N HIS A 13 17.99 -11.10 -7.80
CA HIS A 13 18.26 -10.93 -9.23
C HIS A 13 17.06 -10.39 -10.02
N ILE A 14 15.82 -10.75 -9.63
CA ILE A 14 14.60 -10.22 -10.24
C ILE A 14 14.43 -8.74 -9.89
N ILE A 15 14.76 -8.34 -8.65
CA ILE A 15 14.78 -6.93 -8.24
C ILE A 15 15.86 -6.16 -9.01
N ASP A 16 17.08 -6.67 -9.08
CA ASP A 16 18.21 -6.04 -9.76
C ASP A 16 17.95 -5.87 -11.28
N SER A 17 17.11 -6.71 -11.86
CA SER A 17 16.66 -6.60 -13.25
C SER A 17 15.47 -5.67 -13.46
N PHE A 18 15.02 -4.97 -12.42
CA PHE A 18 13.88 -4.04 -12.45
C PHE A 18 12.54 -4.66 -12.87
N LEU A 19 12.38 -5.97 -12.73
CA LEU A 19 11.11 -6.64 -13.03
C LEU A 19 10.09 -6.48 -11.90
N ILE A 20 10.59 -6.44 -10.66
CA ILE A 20 9.81 -6.18 -9.46
C ILE A 20 10.54 -5.19 -8.55
N SER A 21 9.77 -4.47 -7.74
CA SER A 21 10.25 -3.66 -6.63
C SER A 21 9.82 -4.27 -5.30
N MET A 22 10.59 -4.03 -4.24
CA MET A 22 10.32 -4.56 -2.92
C MET A 22 9.94 -3.43 -1.96
N ALA A 23 8.77 -3.53 -1.33
CA ALA A 23 8.37 -2.71 -0.21
C ALA A 23 8.62 -3.47 1.10
N LYS A 24 9.32 -2.83 2.04
CA LYS A 24 9.60 -3.41 3.36
C LYS A 24 8.39 -3.19 4.27
N ARG A 25 8.17 -4.12 5.20
CA ARG A 25 7.17 -3.92 6.26
C ARG A 25 7.76 -3.11 7.41
N TYR A 26 7.05 -2.07 7.77
CA TYR A 26 7.42 -1.10 8.78
C TYR A 26 6.37 -1.05 9.89
N ASP A 27 6.77 -1.31 11.13
CA ASP A 27 5.90 -1.09 12.29
C ASP A 27 5.76 0.41 12.56
N VAL A 28 4.55 0.92 12.38
CA VAL A 28 4.27 2.37 12.48
C VAL A 28 4.46 2.88 13.91
N LYS A 29 4.15 2.05 14.93
CA LYS A 29 4.24 2.42 16.35
C LYS A 29 5.63 2.24 16.92
N GLU A 30 6.23 1.08 16.66
CA GLU A 30 7.57 0.73 17.17
C GLU A 30 8.69 1.38 16.34
N LYS A 31 8.36 1.94 15.16
CA LYS A 31 9.29 2.59 14.22
C LYS A 31 10.45 1.67 13.81
N THR A 32 10.17 0.39 13.58
CA THR A 32 11.12 -0.63 13.21
C THR A 32 10.70 -1.39 11.97
N TYR A 33 11.67 -1.95 11.24
CA TYR A 33 11.39 -2.79 10.08
C TYR A 33 11.28 -4.25 10.47
N PHE A 34 10.29 -4.94 9.90
CA PHE A 34 10.23 -6.39 9.96
C PHE A 34 11.26 -7.01 9.01
N LYS A 35 11.87 -8.11 9.44
CA LYS A 35 12.78 -8.85 8.58
C LYS A 35 12.05 -9.51 7.41
N TYR A 36 10.86 -10.05 7.64
CA TYR A 36 9.99 -10.74 6.67
C TYR A 36 8.54 -10.76 7.20
N PRO A 37 7.52 -10.99 6.34
CA PRO A 37 7.59 -11.00 4.88
C PRO A 37 7.63 -9.58 4.30
N ASN A 38 8.30 -9.40 3.15
CA ASN A 38 8.21 -8.18 2.35
C ASN A 38 7.09 -8.30 1.32
N LYS A 39 6.63 -7.16 0.78
CA LYS A 39 5.67 -7.11 -0.32
C LYS A 39 6.41 -6.78 -1.63
N TYR A 40 5.96 -7.36 -2.73
CA TYR A 40 6.61 -7.19 -4.03
C TYR A 40 5.60 -6.72 -5.05
N TYR A 41 6.00 -5.72 -5.83
CA TYR A 41 5.18 -5.12 -6.87
C TYR A 41 5.86 -5.26 -8.22
N TYR A 42 5.10 -5.62 -9.25
CA TYR A 42 5.62 -5.63 -10.61
C TYR A 42 5.83 -4.21 -11.11
N THR A 43 6.97 -3.96 -11.76
CA THR A 43 7.25 -2.68 -12.39
C THR A 43 6.33 -2.45 -13.58
N ASP A 44 5.95 -3.51 -14.28
CA ASP A 44 5.04 -3.51 -15.41
C ASP A 44 3.88 -4.49 -15.20
N ILE A 45 2.65 -3.95 -15.16
CA ILE A 45 1.42 -4.75 -14.99
C ILE A 45 1.15 -5.64 -16.21
N GLY A 46 1.53 -5.20 -17.41
CA GLY A 46 1.39 -6.00 -18.63
C GLY A 46 2.25 -7.26 -18.56
N LEU A 47 3.49 -7.13 -18.08
CA LEU A 47 4.38 -8.26 -17.85
C LEU A 47 3.82 -9.23 -16.81
N ARG A 48 3.30 -8.72 -15.69
CA ARG A 48 2.59 -9.52 -14.68
C ARG A 48 1.45 -10.33 -15.32
N ASN A 49 0.58 -9.64 -16.04
CA ASN A 49 -0.60 -10.25 -16.63
C ASN A 49 -0.23 -11.30 -17.70
N ALA A 50 0.74 -11.00 -18.54
CA ALA A 50 1.28 -11.96 -19.53
C ALA A 50 1.86 -13.21 -18.84
N ARG A 51 2.63 -13.05 -17.76
CA ARG A 51 3.19 -14.18 -17.00
C ARG A 51 2.11 -15.06 -16.37
N LEU A 52 0.96 -14.49 -16.01
CA LEU A 52 -0.20 -15.19 -15.46
C LEU A 52 -1.18 -15.66 -16.56
N ASN A 53 -0.81 -15.55 -17.84
CA ASN A 53 -1.68 -15.85 -18.99
C ASN A 53 -3.05 -15.14 -18.92
N TYR A 54 -3.09 -13.93 -18.33
CA TYR A 54 -4.30 -13.12 -18.14
C TYR A 54 -5.43 -13.82 -17.36
N ARG A 55 -5.11 -14.85 -16.56
CA ARG A 55 -6.10 -15.66 -15.85
C ARG A 55 -6.42 -15.19 -14.44
N GLN A 56 -5.57 -14.36 -13.86
CA GLN A 56 -5.74 -13.85 -12.50
C GLN A 56 -5.93 -12.32 -12.54
N TYR A 57 -7.13 -11.93 -12.87
CA TYR A 57 -7.51 -10.52 -12.86
C TYR A 57 -8.07 -10.18 -11.47
N ASP A 58 -7.26 -9.50 -10.67
CA ASP A 58 -7.64 -8.96 -9.38
C ASP A 58 -7.48 -7.43 -9.43
N PRO A 59 -8.58 -6.68 -9.63
CA PRO A 59 -8.51 -5.23 -9.80
C PRO A 59 -7.99 -4.51 -8.55
N GLY A 60 -8.22 -5.04 -7.34
CA GLY A 60 -7.71 -4.46 -6.11
C GLY A 60 -6.17 -4.51 -6.06
N HIS A 61 -5.59 -5.68 -6.27
CA HIS A 61 -4.13 -5.84 -6.29
C HIS A 61 -3.47 -5.11 -7.48
N ILE A 62 -4.15 -5.03 -8.64
CA ILE A 62 -3.66 -4.26 -9.79
C ILE A 62 -3.61 -2.79 -9.44
N MET A 63 -4.68 -2.25 -8.86
CA MET A 63 -4.76 -0.84 -8.44
C MET A 63 -3.69 -0.52 -7.40
N GLU A 64 -3.52 -1.37 -6.39
CA GLU A 64 -2.49 -1.21 -5.38
C GLU A 64 -1.09 -1.16 -6.03
N ASN A 65 -0.80 -2.07 -6.96
CA ASN A 65 0.48 -2.07 -7.68
C ASN A 65 0.68 -0.78 -8.53
N ILE A 66 -0.37 -0.28 -9.16
CA ILE A 66 -0.32 0.98 -9.94
C ILE A 66 0.01 2.16 -9.00
N ILE A 67 -0.67 2.25 -7.85
CA ILE A 67 -0.42 3.31 -6.87
C ILE A 67 1.02 3.26 -6.37
N TYR A 68 1.52 2.06 -6.04
CA TYR A 68 2.90 1.88 -5.61
C TYR A 68 3.91 2.39 -6.65
N ASN A 69 3.74 1.98 -7.92
CA ASN A 69 4.61 2.41 -9.00
C ASN A 69 4.56 3.92 -9.22
N GLU A 70 3.37 4.52 -9.13
CA GLU A 70 3.19 5.97 -9.25
C GLU A 70 3.93 6.72 -8.14
N LEU A 71 3.81 6.26 -6.89
CA LEU A 71 4.52 6.86 -5.76
C LEU A 71 6.05 6.80 -5.93
N LEU A 72 6.57 5.66 -6.41
CA LEU A 72 8.00 5.53 -6.71
C LEU A 72 8.43 6.45 -7.86
N SER A 73 7.61 6.59 -8.91
CA SER A 73 7.93 7.44 -10.07
C SER A 73 8.01 8.92 -9.69
N ARG A 74 7.28 9.34 -8.65
CA ARG A 74 7.35 10.68 -8.04
C ARG A 74 8.57 10.85 -7.12
N GLY A 75 9.38 9.81 -6.92
CA GLY A 75 10.60 9.86 -6.12
C GLY A 75 10.40 9.64 -4.62
N TYR A 76 9.22 9.21 -4.19
CA TYR A 76 8.94 8.95 -2.78
C TYR A 76 9.55 7.63 -2.30
N SER A 77 9.88 7.58 -1.00
CA SER A 77 10.20 6.32 -0.32
C SER A 77 8.91 5.68 0.20
N VAL A 78 8.67 4.42 -0.18
CA VAL A 78 7.40 3.73 0.08
C VAL A 78 7.64 2.41 0.80
N ASP A 79 7.05 2.27 1.98
CA ASP A 79 7.03 1.06 2.79
C ASP A 79 5.59 0.57 2.99
N VAL A 80 5.41 -0.69 3.40
CA VAL A 80 4.13 -1.23 3.86
C VAL A 80 4.00 -1.02 5.35
N GLY A 81 2.93 -0.36 5.80
CA GLY A 81 2.70 -0.10 7.21
C GLY A 81 2.08 -1.31 7.92
N VAL A 82 2.50 -1.53 9.17
CA VAL A 82 1.87 -2.50 10.07
C VAL A 82 1.49 -1.79 11.35
N VAL A 83 0.23 -1.95 11.78
CA VAL A 83 -0.27 -1.45 13.07
C VAL A 83 -0.85 -2.62 13.86
N THR A 84 -0.48 -2.72 15.14
CA THR A 84 -1.02 -3.74 16.03
C THR A 84 -2.24 -3.21 16.78
N ASP A 85 -3.38 -3.88 16.57
CA ASP A 85 -4.59 -3.68 17.35
C ASP A 85 -4.52 -4.53 18.63
N ARG A 86 -4.64 -3.88 19.79
CA ARG A 86 -4.60 -4.52 21.12
C ARG A 86 -5.95 -4.46 21.84
N THR A 87 -7.01 -4.02 21.16
CA THR A 87 -8.30 -3.75 21.83
C THR A 87 -9.17 -4.98 22.06
N GLY A 88 -8.94 -6.09 21.36
CA GLY A 88 -9.78 -7.29 21.39
C GLY A 88 -9.24 -8.45 22.23
N GLY A 89 -8.27 -8.24 23.14
CA GLY A 89 -7.68 -9.31 23.96
C GLY A 89 -6.67 -10.21 23.22
N ALA A 90 -6.63 -10.16 21.89
CA ALA A 90 -5.60 -10.76 21.05
C ALA A 90 -4.92 -9.66 20.23
N ASN A 91 -3.58 -9.74 20.11
CA ASN A 91 -2.83 -8.82 19.25
C ASN A 91 -3.10 -9.16 17.78
N THR A 92 -3.85 -8.31 17.09
CA THR A 92 -4.12 -8.47 15.66
C THR A 92 -3.31 -7.43 14.87
N GLN A 93 -2.56 -7.86 13.88
CA GLN A 93 -1.86 -6.93 12.99
C GLN A 93 -2.79 -6.52 11.86
N LYS A 94 -2.85 -5.20 11.59
CA LYS A 94 -3.52 -4.62 10.42
C LYS A 94 -2.49 -3.97 9.54
N GLU A 95 -2.68 -4.10 8.23
CA GLU A 95 -1.80 -3.54 7.22
C GLU A 95 -2.30 -2.16 6.77
N ILE A 96 -1.36 -1.25 6.53
CA ILE A 96 -1.56 -0.02 5.78
C ILE A 96 -0.77 -0.22 4.49
N ASP A 97 -1.42 -0.10 3.34
CA ASP A 97 -0.79 -0.44 2.07
C ASP A 97 0.50 0.34 1.84
N PHE A 98 0.49 1.65 2.14
CA PHE A 98 1.69 2.47 1.94
C PHE A 98 1.92 3.45 3.09
N VAL A 99 3.15 3.44 3.59
CA VAL A 99 3.76 4.51 4.38
C VAL A 99 4.70 5.26 3.44
N VAL A 100 4.32 6.46 3.09
CA VAL A 100 5.03 7.28 2.10
C VAL A 100 5.82 8.35 2.82
N ASN A 101 7.12 8.43 2.54
CA ASN A 101 8.01 9.42 3.12
C ASN A 101 8.63 10.29 2.02
N ASP A 102 8.65 11.60 2.29
CA ASP A 102 9.36 12.61 1.50
C ASP A 102 10.14 13.51 2.47
N ALA A 103 11.44 13.27 2.57
CA ALA A 103 12.32 13.89 3.55
C ALA A 103 11.80 13.73 5.00
N ASP A 104 11.35 14.81 5.62
CA ASP A 104 10.80 14.86 6.98
C ASP A 104 9.27 14.66 7.05
N LYS A 105 8.61 14.62 5.90
CA LYS A 105 7.16 14.45 5.80
C LYS A 105 6.79 12.98 5.67
N LYS A 106 5.64 12.62 6.23
CA LYS A 106 5.08 11.27 6.19
C LYS A 106 3.58 11.33 5.97
N ILE A 107 3.07 10.43 5.14
CA ILE A 107 1.64 10.19 4.97
C ILE A 107 1.35 8.69 4.93
N TYR A 108 0.09 8.34 5.16
CA TYR A 108 -0.41 6.97 5.03
C TYR A 108 -1.42 6.90 3.89
N ILE A 109 -1.27 5.90 3.04
CA ILE A 109 -2.18 5.68 1.91
C ILE A 109 -2.72 4.26 1.97
N GLN A 110 -4.04 4.12 1.80
CA GLN A 110 -4.74 2.86 1.61
C GLN A 110 -5.32 2.82 0.19
N SER A 111 -5.27 1.66 -0.45
CA SER A 111 -5.86 1.41 -1.76
C SER A 111 -7.18 0.68 -1.63
N ALA A 112 -8.26 1.24 -2.13
CA ALA A 112 -9.59 0.62 -2.11
C ALA A 112 -10.24 0.69 -3.49
N PHE A 113 -10.21 -0.43 -4.24
CA PHE A 113 -10.84 -0.48 -5.56
C PHE A 113 -12.34 -0.21 -5.48
N GLN A 114 -12.99 -0.77 -4.49
CA GLN A 114 -14.40 -0.58 -4.21
C GLN A 114 -14.65 -0.75 -2.71
N MET A 115 -15.30 0.22 -2.09
CA MET A 115 -15.69 0.16 -0.69
C MET A 115 -17.19 -0.10 -0.61
N ASP A 116 -17.59 -1.37 -0.40
CA ASP A 116 -18.98 -1.72 -0.11
C ASP A 116 -19.35 -1.27 1.30
N ALA A 117 -20.53 -0.64 1.41
CA ALA A 117 -20.93 0.33 2.43
C ALA A 117 -20.79 -0.03 3.92
N ASP A 118 -20.63 -1.28 4.37
CA ASP A 118 -20.71 -1.55 5.82
C ASP A 118 -19.57 -2.35 6.46
N LYS A 119 -18.86 -3.20 5.73
CA LYS A 119 -17.84 -4.09 6.34
C LYS A 119 -16.41 -3.83 5.85
N LYS A 120 -16.21 -3.48 4.59
CA LYS A 120 -14.89 -3.14 4.06
C LYS A 120 -14.47 -1.75 4.51
N GLU A 121 -15.38 -0.78 4.49
CA GLU A 121 -15.12 0.58 4.95
C GLU A 121 -14.57 0.59 6.37
N SER A 122 -15.19 -0.13 7.29
CA SER A 122 -14.73 -0.23 8.68
C SER A 122 -13.35 -0.90 8.82
N SER A 123 -12.98 -1.82 7.92
CA SER A 123 -11.69 -2.53 7.98
C SER A 123 -10.53 -1.68 7.44
N GLU A 124 -10.74 -1.03 6.30
CA GLU A 124 -9.73 -0.17 5.66
C GLU A 124 -9.46 1.10 6.49
N LEU A 125 -10.52 1.72 7.01
CA LEU A 125 -10.42 2.85 7.93
C LEU A 125 -9.73 2.47 9.25
N ALA A 126 -9.98 1.27 9.75
CA ALA A 126 -9.48 0.85 11.05
C ALA A 126 -7.96 0.83 11.12
N SER A 127 -7.25 0.43 10.04
CA SER A 127 -5.78 0.44 10.02
C SER A 127 -5.23 1.86 10.16
N LEU A 128 -5.82 2.82 9.45
CA LEU A 128 -5.44 4.23 9.47
C LEU A 128 -5.76 4.90 10.80
N ILE A 129 -6.93 4.62 11.39
CA ILE A 129 -7.35 5.17 12.69
C ILE A 129 -6.44 4.64 13.81
N LEU A 130 -6.01 3.39 13.73
CA LEU A 130 -5.15 2.74 14.74
C LEU A 130 -3.75 3.34 14.82
N THR A 131 -3.27 4.12 13.85
CA THR A 131 -1.97 4.82 13.93
C THR A 131 -1.93 5.77 15.12
N LYS A 132 -3.05 6.43 15.42
CA LYS A 132 -3.22 7.42 16.52
C LYS A 132 -2.22 8.57 16.47
N ASP A 133 -1.82 8.95 15.26
CA ASP A 133 -0.95 10.09 14.99
C ASP A 133 -1.65 11.11 14.08
N PHE A 134 -0.99 12.26 13.85
CA PHE A 134 -1.53 13.39 13.10
C PHE A 134 -1.05 13.45 11.64
N PHE A 135 -0.35 12.41 11.16
CA PHE A 135 0.05 12.38 9.77
C PHE A 135 -1.18 12.25 8.86
N LYS A 136 -1.11 12.88 7.69
CA LYS A 136 -2.17 12.84 6.69
C LYS A 136 -2.48 11.40 6.30
N LYS A 137 -3.76 11.08 6.22
CA LYS A 137 -4.29 9.77 5.88
C LYS A 137 -5.12 9.90 4.61
N ILE A 138 -4.83 9.07 3.63
CA ILE A 138 -5.47 9.09 2.32
C ILE A 138 -5.99 7.70 1.99
N ILE A 139 -7.19 7.63 1.45
CA ILE A 139 -7.71 6.43 0.80
C ILE A 139 -7.87 6.74 -0.68
N VAL A 140 -7.09 6.06 -1.52
CA VAL A 140 -7.25 6.16 -2.97
C VAL A 140 -8.32 5.16 -3.40
N ARG A 141 -9.36 5.68 -4.10
CA ARG A 141 -10.56 4.93 -4.47
C ARG A 141 -10.84 5.01 -5.96
N MET A 142 -11.40 3.93 -6.54
CA MET A 142 -11.87 3.93 -7.93
C MET A 142 -13.36 4.22 -8.05
N ASP A 143 -14.13 4.00 -6.99
CA ASP A 143 -15.60 4.03 -6.97
C ASP A 143 -16.21 5.39 -6.60
N ILE A 144 -15.41 6.43 -6.41
CA ILE A 144 -15.89 7.78 -6.07
C ILE A 144 -15.70 8.75 -7.25
N PRO A 145 -16.69 9.63 -7.53
CA PRO A 145 -16.57 10.64 -8.60
C PRO A 145 -15.80 11.89 -8.16
N HIS A 146 -15.75 12.19 -6.87
CA HIS A 146 -15.15 13.40 -6.31
C HIS A 146 -14.35 13.13 -5.06
N ASN A 147 -13.33 13.94 -4.82
CA ASN A 147 -12.50 13.88 -3.62
C ASN A 147 -13.25 14.52 -2.44
N PHE A 148 -13.09 13.97 -1.23
CA PHE A 148 -13.71 14.51 -0.02
C PHE A 148 -12.96 14.08 1.24
N TYR A 149 -13.24 14.74 2.36
CA TYR A 149 -12.80 14.29 3.69
C TYR A 149 -13.97 13.63 4.41
N ASP A 150 -13.71 12.51 5.08
CA ASP A 150 -14.68 11.86 5.95
C ASP A 150 -14.72 12.49 7.36
N ASP A 151 -15.62 12.00 8.21
CA ASP A 151 -15.79 12.48 9.60
C ASP A 151 -14.57 12.20 10.49
N ASN A 152 -13.66 11.31 10.07
CA ASN A 152 -12.40 11.01 10.77
C ASN A 152 -11.24 11.90 10.27
N GLY A 153 -11.50 12.79 9.32
CA GLY A 153 -10.48 13.63 8.70
C GLY A 153 -9.57 12.88 7.73
N ILE A 154 -9.99 11.72 7.24
CA ILE A 154 -9.28 10.95 6.23
C ILE A 154 -9.70 11.45 4.85
N PHE A 155 -8.72 11.70 4.00
CA PHE A 155 -8.95 12.19 2.64
C PHE A 155 -9.23 11.04 1.68
N HIS A 156 -10.41 11.01 1.09
CA HIS A 156 -10.79 10.09 0.02
C HIS A 156 -10.48 10.71 -1.33
N CYS A 157 -9.57 10.09 -2.07
CA CYS A 157 -9.05 10.57 -3.35
C CYS A 157 -9.47 9.63 -4.49
N ASN A 158 -10.02 10.20 -5.56
CA ASN A 158 -10.27 9.43 -6.78
C ASN A 158 -8.95 8.98 -7.41
N LEU A 159 -8.87 7.73 -7.86
CA LEU A 159 -7.66 7.15 -8.46
C LEU A 159 -7.16 7.95 -9.67
N ILE A 160 -8.05 8.42 -10.52
CA ILE A 160 -7.66 9.18 -11.72
C ILE A 160 -7.06 10.53 -11.34
N ASP A 161 -7.63 11.22 -10.34
CA ASP A 161 -7.07 12.48 -9.86
C ASP A 161 -5.70 12.27 -9.19
N PHE A 162 -5.54 11.15 -8.46
CA PHE A 162 -4.26 10.74 -7.90
C PHE A 162 -3.21 10.53 -9.02
N LEU A 163 -3.52 9.73 -10.04
CA LEU A 163 -2.59 9.40 -11.12
C LEU A 163 -2.27 10.60 -12.03
N LEU A 164 -3.17 11.56 -12.16
CA LEU A 164 -2.96 12.78 -12.94
C LEU A 164 -2.32 13.92 -12.14
N ASP A 165 -1.83 13.61 -10.93
CA ASP A 165 -1.17 14.56 -10.03
C ASP A 165 -2.02 15.82 -9.74
N ARG A 166 -3.35 15.64 -9.64
CA ARG A 166 -4.30 16.72 -9.33
C ARG A 166 -4.50 16.93 -7.84
N VAL A 167 -3.82 16.13 -7.02
CA VAL A 167 -3.95 16.11 -5.57
C VAL A 167 -2.59 16.27 -4.91
N GLU A 168 -2.48 17.30 -4.09
CA GLU A 168 -1.28 17.51 -3.27
C GLU A 168 -1.23 16.47 -2.14
N LEU A 169 -0.15 15.69 -2.09
CA LEU A 169 -0.01 14.61 -1.11
C LEU A 169 0.51 15.11 0.24
N PHE A 170 1.42 16.09 0.26
CA PHE A 170 2.10 16.58 1.46
C PHE A 170 1.77 18.02 1.82
#